data_b441cadf6d810745d867739ecd827ea7
#
_entry.id   b441cadf6d810745d867739ecd827ea7
#
_cell.length_a   1.000
_cell.length_b   1.000
_cell.length_c   1.000
_cell.angle_alpha   90.00
_cell.angle_beta   90.00
_cell.angle_gamma   90.00
#
_symmetry.space_group_name_H-M   'P 1'
#
loop_
_entity.id
_entity.type
_entity.pdbx_description
1 polymer ?
#
loop_
_entity_poly.entity_id
_entity_poly.type
_entity_poly.pdbx_seq_one_letter_code
_entity_poly.pdbx_strand_id
1 'polypeptide(L)'
;KDINWIVKKLSNVAPVEIITNGDVLTSKKIQDLYLAGVSKVLVSMYDGPEQIEKFETLTKKANVPNDTIILRDRWYNADSDFGVKLTNRAGTMKTGNQKPKDFYSKCFYPTYQFLIDWNGDIFLCPQDWQRRVTMGNMLQEGLFEIWTGKIITKFRKRLLDGKRDCTPCNKC
;
A
#
# COMPACT_ATOMS: atom_id res chain seq x y z
N LYS A 1 9.94 17.23 -2.61
CA LYS A 1 9.07 17.48 -3.79
C LYS A 1 7.64 17.60 -3.30
N ASP A 2 6.89 18.51 -3.90
CA ASP A 2 5.54 18.83 -3.47
C ASP A 2 4.56 17.70 -3.83
N ILE A 3 4.04 17.02 -2.81
CA ILE A 3 3.04 15.95 -2.97
C ILE A 3 1.78 16.47 -3.67
N ASN A 4 1.40 17.74 -3.44
CA ASN A 4 0.22 18.34 -4.04
C ASN A 4 0.33 18.38 -5.57
N TRP A 5 1.52 18.65 -6.11
CA TRP A 5 1.75 18.61 -7.56
C TRP A 5 1.53 17.20 -8.13
N ILE A 6 2.02 16.16 -7.41
CA ILE A 6 1.83 14.75 -7.81
C ILE A 6 0.34 14.40 -7.80
N VAL A 7 -0.35 14.71 -6.69
CA VAL A 7 -1.80 14.49 -6.57
C VAL A 7 -2.56 15.16 -7.70
N LYS A 8 -2.28 16.46 -7.96
CA LYS A 8 -2.95 17.22 -9.03
C LYS A 8 -2.75 16.61 -10.43
N LYS A 9 -1.58 16.05 -10.70
CA LYS A 9 -1.32 15.38 -11.99
C LYS A 9 -2.05 14.04 -12.10
N LEU A 10 -2.03 13.23 -11.04
CA LEU A 10 -2.63 11.90 -11.06
C LEU A 10 -4.15 11.95 -10.97
N SER A 11 -4.74 12.90 -10.22
CA SER A 11 -6.20 13.03 -10.06
C SER A 11 -6.94 13.33 -11.36
N ASN A 12 -6.26 13.85 -12.38
CA ASN A 12 -6.82 14.00 -13.72
C ASN A 12 -6.96 12.69 -14.50
N VAL A 13 -6.34 11.62 -14.01
CA VAL A 13 -6.28 10.32 -14.70
C VAL A 13 -7.02 9.24 -13.93
N ALA A 14 -6.88 9.25 -12.60
CA ALA A 14 -7.46 8.23 -11.72
C ALA A 14 -7.70 8.78 -10.31
N PRO A 15 -8.59 8.15 -9.51
CA PRO A 15 -8.71 8.45 -8.08
C PRO A 15 -7.37 8.27 -7.37
N VAL A 16 -7.00 9.24 -6.53
CA VAL A 16 -5.75 9.24 -5.77
C VAL A 16 -6.05 9.04 -4.29
N GLU A 17 -5.50 8.00 -3.71
CA GLU A 17 -5.54 7.77 -2.27
C GLU A 17 -4.14 7.91 -1.66
N ILE A 18 -4.06 8.57 -0.51
CA ILE A 18 -2.82 8.71 0.26
C ILE A 18 -2.95 7.90 1.53
N ILE A 19 -1.96 7.07 1.83
CA ILE A 19 -1.84 6.36 3.11
C ILE A 19 -0.66 6.94 3.87
N THR A 20 -0.89 7.36 5.11
CA THR A 20 0.12 8.03 5.95
C THR A 20 -0.09 7.66 7.43
N ASN A 21 0.95 7.78 8.26
CA ASN A 21 0.82 7.77 9.73
C ASN A 21 0.29 9.09 10.30
N GLY A 22 0.25 10.13 9.47
CA GLY A 22 -0.30 11.43 9.85
C GLY A 22 0.61 12.34 10.66
N ASP A 23 1.85 11.94 10.97
CA ASP A 23 2.75 12.72 11.85
C ASP A 23 2.97 14.16 11.39
N VAL A 24 3.06 14.34 10.08
CA VAL A 24 3.29 15.65 9.46
C VAL A 24 2.02 16.30 8.90
N LEU A 25 0.83 15.73 9.18
CA LEU A 25 -0.42 16.32 8.74
C LEU A 25 -0.77 17.56 9.58
N THR A 26 -1.18 18.60 8.87
CA THR A 26 -1.78 19.82 9.41
C THR A 26 -3.11 20.07 8.70
N SER A 27 -3.99 20.90 9.29
CA SER A 27 -5.25 21.29 8.64
C SER A 27 -5.02 21.92 7.27
N LYS A 28 -3.97 22.77 7.17
CA LYS A 28 -3.59 23.36 5.87
C LYS A 28 -3.19 22.30 4.87
N LYS A 29 -2.39 21.32 5.25
CA LYS A 29 -1.93 20.25 4.35
C LYS A 29 -3.07 19.36 3.88
N ILE A 30 -4.03 19.05 4.76
CA ILE A 30 -5.26 18.33 4.40
C ILE A 30 -6.06 19.14 3.36
N GLN A 31 -6.24 20.44 3.58
CA GLN A 31 -6.93 21.32 2.65
C GLN A 31 -6.21 21.40 1.30
N ASP A 32 -4.88 21.56 1.31
CA ASP A 32 -4.06 21.64 0.09
C ASP A 32 -4.15 20.32 -0.73
N LEU A 33 -4.15 19.16 -0.07
CA LEU A 33 -4.33 17.87 -0.73
C LEU A 33 -5.73 17.70 -1.33
N TYR A 34 -6.76 18.15 -0.61
CA TYR A 34 -8.13 18.14 -1.10
C TYR A 34 -8.28 19.03 -2.36
N LEU A 35 -7.75 20.26 -2.32
CA LEU A 35 -7.75 21.17 -3.47
C LEU A 35 -6.91 20.65 -4.65
N ALA A 36 -5.90 19.83 -4.39
CA ALA A 36 -5.13 19.16 -5.43
C ALA A 36 -5.87 17.97 -6.06
N GLY A 37 -7.02 17.54 -5.50
CA GLY A 37 -7.86 16.49 -6.05
C GLY A 37 -7.63 15.10 -5.43
N VAL A 38 -7.10 15.01 -4.20
CA VAL A 38 -7.03 13.73 -3.50
C VAL A 38 -8.43 13.17 -3.27
N SER A 39 -8.63 11.89 -3.54
CA SER A 39 -9.92 11.22 -3.30
C SER A 39 -10.10 10.86 -1.83
N LYS A 40 -9.05 10.32 -1.21
CA LYS A 40 -9.04 9.91 0.20
C LYS A 40 -7.65 10.06 0.80
N VAL A 41 -7.60 10.41 2.08
CA VAL A 41 -6.38 10.33 2.91
C VAL A 41 -6.65 9.34 4.05
N LEU A 42 -5.97 8.21 4.02
CA LEU A 42 -6.11 7.15 5.01
C LEU A 42 -5.01 7.31 6.06
N VAL A 43 -5.39 7.68 7.25
CA VAL A 43 -4.45 7.89 8.36
C VAL A 43 -4.37 6.62 9.19
N SER A 44 -3.20 5.98 9.18
CA SER A 44 -2.91 4.81 10.03
C SER A 44 -2.39 5.29 11.38
N MET A 45 -3.20 5.17 12.42
CA MET A 45 -2.88 5.60 13.78
C MET A 45 -2.21 4.45 14.53
N TYR A 46 -0.99 4.67 15.03
CA TYR A 46 -0.19 3.63 15.69
C TYR A 46 0.01 3.85 17.19
N ASP A 47 -0.14 5.10 17.67
CA ASP A 47 0.24 5.47 19.03
C ASP A 47 -0.88 5.23 20.05
N GLY A 48 -2.15 5.33 19.62
CA GLY A 48 -3.28 5.07 20.50
C GLY A 48 -4.55 5.82 20.12
N PRO A 49 -5.62 5.62 20.89
CA PRO A 49 -6.94 6.19 20.62
C PRO A 49 -6.99 7.73 20.73
N GLU A 50 -6.05 8.35 21.43
CA GLU A 50 -5.93 9.80 21.55
C GLU A 50 -5.64 10.47 20.19
N GLN A 51 -5.10 9.73 19.23
CA GLN A 51 -4.91 10.23 17.87
C GLN A 51 -6.23 10.52 17.14
N ILE A 52 -7.34 9.91 17.54
CA ILE A 52 -8.64 10.12 16.92
C ILE A 52 -9.04 11.59 17.05
N GLU A 53 -9.07 12.12 18.27
CA GLU A 53 -9.45 13.51 18.53
C GLU A 53 -8.55 14.51 17.79
N LYS A 54 -7.23 14.22 17.77
CA LYS A 54 -6.25 15.02 17.02
C LYS A 54 -6.65 15.14 15.54
N PHE A 55 -6.88 14.01 14.86
CA PHE A 55 -7.14 14.01 13.43
C PHE A 55 -8.56 14.51 13.08
N GLU A 56 -9.56 14.25 13.91
CA GLU A 56 -10.90 14.85 13.77
C GLU A 56 -10.84 16.38 13.86
N THR A 57 -10.08 16.90 14.83
CA THR A 57 -9.88 18.35 14.99
C THR A 57 -9.18 18.95 13.77
N LEU A 58 -8.14 18.29 13.25
CA LEU A 58 -7.44 18.74 12.05
C LEU A 58 -8.37 18.75 10.81
N THR A 59 -9.21 17.73 10.67
CA THR A 59 -10.16 17.58 9.57
C THR A 59 -11.21 18.70 9.60
N LYS A 60 -11.80 18.95 10.78
CA LYS A 60 -12.75 20.05 10.99
C LYS A 60 -12.14 21.40 10.64
N LYS A 61 -10.91 21.67 11.11
CA LYS A 61 -10.17 22.92 10.79
C LYS A 61 -9.81 23.05 9.33
N ALA A 62 -9.60 21.94 8.62
CA ALA A 62 -9.30 21.95 7.18
C ALA A 62 -10.51 22.30 6.32
N ASN A 63 -11.72 22.23 6.87
CA ASN A 63 -12.98 22.51 6.16
C ASN A 63 -13.11 21.71 4.85
N VAL A 64 -12.88 20.42 4.93
CA VAL A 64 -13.02 19.45 3.83
C VAL A 64 -14.18 18.50 4.13
N PRO A 65 -14.76 17.80 3.13
CA PRO A 65 -15.78 16.79 3.38
C PRO A 65 -15.30 15.72 4.37
N ASN A 66 -16.17 15.29 5.28
CA ASN A 66 -15.83 14.34 6.36
C ASN A 66 -15.28 13.02 5.86
N ASP A 67 -15.67 12.61 4.66
CA ASP A 67 -15.23 11.37 4.03
C ASP A 67 -13.88 11.48 3.29
N THR A 68 -13.26 12.68 3.30
CA THR A 68 -11.91 12.88 2.75
C THR A 68 -10.85 12.20 3.60
N ILE A 69 -11.01 12.19 4.91
CA ILE A 69 -10.08 11.57 5.86
C ILE A 69 -10.69 10.29 6.41
N ILE A 70 -9.96 9.21 6.31
CA ILE A 70 -10.35 7.90 6.89
C ILE A 70 -9.33 7.53 7.94
N LEU A 71 -9.77 7.43 9.19
CA LEU A 71 -8.94 7.00 10.30
C LEU A 71 -8.92 5.47 10.37
N ARG A 72 -7.72 4.91 10.50
CA ARG A 72 -7.50 3.46 10.63
C ARG A 72 -6.75 3.17 11.91
N ASP A 73 -7.38 2.43 12.81
CA ASP A 73 -6.77 1.96 14.03
C ASP A 73 -5.68 0.95 13.71
N ARG A 74 -4.46 1.21 14.19
CA ARG A 74 -3.30 0.36 13.99
C ARG A 74 -2.49 0.18 15.28
N TRP A 75 -2.94 0.77 16.40
CA TRP A 75 -2.31 0.54 17.69
C TRP A 75 -2.57 -0.88 18.16
N TYR A 76 -1.59 -1.43 18.85
CA TYR A 76 -1.72 -2.74 19.48
C TYR A 76 -2.40 -2.59 20.83
N ASN A 77 -3.45 -3.39 21.05
CA ASN A 77 -4.03 -3.61 22.36
C ASN A 77 -4.00 -5.12 22.64
N ALA A 78 -3.49 -5.52 23.81
CA ALA A 78 -3.37 -6.93 24.21
C ALA A 78 -4.71 -7.68 24.19
N ASP A 79 -5.82 -6.96 24.42
CA ASP A 79 -7.18 -7.51 24.50
C ASP A 79 -7.90 -7.50 23.14
N SER A 80 -7.35 -6.84 22.13
CA SER A 80 -7.93 -6.81 20.79
C SER A 80 -6.80 -6.75 19.74
N ASP A 81 -6.78 -7.69 18.83
CA ASP A 81 -5.87 -7.66 17.67
C ASP A 81 -6.42 -6.79 16.52
N PHE A 82 -7.49 -6.02 16.77
CA PHE A 82 -8.25 -5.20 15.81
C PHE A 82 -8.65 -5.93 14.53
N GLY A 83 -8.68 -7.26 14.53
CA GLY A 83 -8.92 -8.08 13.36
C GLY A 83 -7.83 -7.96 12.27
N VAL A 84 -6.73 -7.26 12.56
CA VAL A 84 -5.62 -7.11 11.62
C VAL A 84 -4.70 -8.32 11.75
N LYS A 85 -5.03 -9.37 11.01
CA LYS A 85 -4.07 -10.49 10.83
C LYS A 85 -2.89 -9.98 10.04
N LEU A 86 -1.79 -9.71 10.75
CA LEU A 86 -0.54 -9.37 10.11
C LEU A 86 -0.07 -10.56 9.27
N THR A 87 0.17 -10.29 7.98
CA THR A 87 0.82 -11.28 7.12
C THR A 87 2.30 -11.41 7.50
N ASN A 88 2.91 -12.54 7.18
CA ASN A 88 4.35 -12.74 7.42
C ASN A 88 5.26 -11.94 6.47
N ARG A 89 4.69 -11.05 5.65
CA ARG A 89 5.42 -10.23 4.67
C ARG A 89 6.39 -11.06 3.83
N ALA A 90 5.87 -12.11 3.21
CA ALA A 90 6.64 -13.08 2.43
C ALA A 90 7.85 -13.65 3.20
N GLY A 91 7.65 -13.94 4.48
CA GLY A 91 8.66 -14.53 5.36
C GLY A 91 9.64 -13.55 5.99
N THR A 92 9.41 -12.24 5.85
CA THR A 92 10.23 -11.21 6.50
C THR A 92 9.90 -11.06 7.98
N MET A 93 8.63 -11.25 8.35
CA MET A 93 8.16 -11.16 9.73
C MET A 93 7.85 -12.55 10.29
N LYS A 94 8.32 -12.81 11.51
CA LYS A 94 7.91 -13.98 12.30
C LYS A 94 6.59 -13.63 12.99
N THR A 95 5.49 -14.14 12.46
CA THR A 95 4.18 -14.04 13.12
C THR A 95 3.87 -15.35 13.80
N GLY A 96 3.41 -15.31 15.08
CA GLY A 96 3.24 -16.51 15.92
C GLY A 96 2.24 -17.56 15.43
N ASN A 97 1.36 -17.22 14.49
CA ASN A 97 0.29 -18.09 13.97
C ASN A 97 0.46 -18.41 12.48
N GLN A 98 1.64 -18.85 12.07
CA GLN A 98 1.82 -19.33 10.71
C GLN A 98 1.15 -20.70 10.54
N LYS A 99 -0.04 -20.71 9.93
CA LYS A 99 -0.59 -21.98 9.42
C LYS A 99 0.33 -22.51 8.32
N PRO A 100 0.50 -23.84 8.23
CA PRO A 100 1.17 -24.45 7.08
C PRO A 100 0.53 -23.94 5.81
N LYS A 101 1.33 -23.49 4.86
CA LYS A 101 0.82 -22.91 3.63
C LYS A 101 0.45 -23.99 2.66
N ASP A 102 -0.71 -23.80 2.07
CA ASP A 102 -1.04 -24.47 0.82
C ASP A 102 -0.23 -23.78 -0.30
N PHE A 103 0.88 -24.39 -0.68
CA PHE A 103 1.74 -23.92 -1.77
C PHE A 103 1.06 -23.94 -3.15
N TYR A 104 -0.14 -24.50 -3.23
CA TYR A 104 -0.94 -24.57 -4.44
C TYR A 104 -2.07 -23.53 -4.51
N SER A 105 -2.13 -22.59 -3.58
CA SER A 105 -3.15 -21.54 -3.66
C SER A 105 -2.81 -20.48 -4.71
N LYS A 106 -3.80 -20.13 -5.54
CA LYS A 106 -3.68 -19.07 -6.55
C LYS A 106 -3.39 -17.71 -5.92
N CYS A 107 -2.66 -16.88 -6.64
CA CYS A 107 -2.41 -15.49 -6.24
C CYS A 107 -2.61 -14.57 -7.43
N PHE A 108 -3.44 -13.54 -7.23
CA PHE A 108 -3.83 -12.60 -8.27
C PHE A 108 -3.13 -11.24 -8.18
N TYR A 109 -2.33 -10.98 -7.15
CA TYR A 109 -1.69 -9.68 -6.96
C TYR A 109 -1.01 -9.12 -8.22
N PRO A 110 -0.14 -9.87 -8.92
CA PRO A 110 0.54 -9.33 -10.10
C PRO A 110 -0.36 -9.14 -11.31
N THR A 111 -1.64 -9.53 -11.24
CA THR A 111 -2.57 -9.43 -12.38
C THR A 111 -3.36 -8.12 -12.41
N TYR A 112 -3.41 -7.38 -11.28
CA TYR A 112 -4.23 -6.18 -11.18
C TYR A 112 -3.53 -4.96 -10.57
N GLN A 113 -2.27 -5.08 -10.13
CA GLN A 113 -1.57 -3.95 -9.52
C GLN A 113 -0.06 -3.94 -9.82
N PHE A 114 0.50 -2.74 -9.79
CA PHE A 114 1.92 -2.49 -9.66
C PHE A 114 2.24 -2.01 -8.24
N LEU A 115 3.42 -2.36 -7.75
CA LEU A 115 4.07 -1.70 -6.63
C LEU A 115 5.29 -0.97 -7.16
N ILE A 116 5.25 0.35 -7.13
CA ILE A 116 6.34 1.21 -7.58
C ILE A 116 6.99 1.83 -6.34
N ASP A 117 8.30 1.71 -6.22
CA ASP A 117 9.05 2.31 -5.13
C ASP A 117 9.51 3.74 -5.48
N TRP A 118 10.02 4.46 -4.49
CA TRP A 118 10.46 5.84 -4.61
C TRP A 118 11.55 6.08 -5.67
N ASN A 119 12.36 5.07 -5.98
CA ASN A 119 13.42 5.09 -6.99
C ASN A 119 12.97 4.64 -8.39
N GLY A 120 11.68 4.33 -8.57
CA GLY A 120 11.11 3.86 -9.82
C GLY A 120 11.15 2.35 -10.02
N ASP A 121 11.73 1.57 -9.12
CA ASP A 121 11.71 0.11 -9.18
C ASP A 121 10.28 -0.43 -9.03
N ILE A 122 9.94 -1.39 -9.85
CA ILE A 122 8.65 -2.07 -9.82
C ILE A 122 8.81 -3.46 -9.25
N PHE A 123 8.03 -3.76 -8.19
CA PHE A 123 8.08 -5.03 -7.48
C PHE A 123 6.86 -5.91 -7.75
N LEU A 124 7.05 -7.21 -7.54
CA LEU A 124 6.03 -8.23 -7.80
C LEU A 124 4.75 -8.03 -6.99
N CYS A 125 4.89 -7.69 -5.70
CA CYS A 125 3.74 -7.49 -4.82
C CYS A 125 4.11 -6.75 -3.53
N PRO A 126 3.14 -6.14 -2.82
CA PRO A 126 3.37 -5.40 -1.58
C PRO A 126 3.79 -6.28 -0.39
N GLN A 127 3.78 -7.62 -0.53
CA GLN A 127 4.25 -8.52 0.52
C GLN A 127 5.76 -8.76 0.46
N ASP A 128 6.42 -8.48 -0.67
CA ASP A 128 7.87 -8.63 -0.82
C ASP A 128 8.65 -7.48 -0.21
N TRP A 129 8.62 -7.37 1.12
CA TRP A 129 9.30 -6.30 1.84
C TRP A 129 10.82 -6.34 1.71
N GLN A 130 11.39 -7.48 1.35
CA GLN A 130 12.83 -7.58 1.07
C GLN A 130 13.19 -7.23 -0.37
N ARG A 131 12.18 -6.86 -1.20
CA ARG A 131 12.42 -6.44 -2.60
C ARG A 131 13.21 -7.45 -3.41
N ARG A 132 12.91 -8.74 -3.23
CA ARG A 132 13.67 -9.85 -3.82
C ARG A 132 13.46 -9.99 -5.32
N VAL A 133 12.32 -9.51 -5.82
CA VAL A 133 11.94 -9.66 -7.22
C VAL A 133 11.53 -8.32 -7.81
N THR A 134 12.46 -7.72 -8.56
CA THR A 134 12.21 -6.51 -9.34
C THR A 134 11.74 -6.89 -10.73
N MET A 135 10.66 -6.24 -11.18
CA MET A 135 10.06 -6.46 -12.50
C MET A 135 10.68 -5.61 -13.60
N GLY A 136 11.22 -4.46 -13.23
CA GLY A 136 11.83 -3.45 -14.06
C GLY A 136 11.88 -2.11 -13.32
N ASN A 137 12.30 -1.05 -14.01
CA ASN A 137 12.36 0.31 -13.45
C ASN A 137 11.68 1.29 -14.40
N MET A 138 10.64 1.98 -13.91
CA MET A 138 9.82 2.89 -14.71
C MET A 138 10.55 4.16 -15.20
N LEU A 139 11.75 4.43 -14.70
CA LEU A 139 12.60 5.51 -15.19
C LEU A 139 13.49 5.08 -16.37
N GLN A 140 13.53 3.77 -16.67
CA GLN A 140 14.36 3.17 -17.72
C GLN A 140 13.51 2.49 -18.79
N GLU A 141 12.34 1.99 -18.43
CA GLU A 141 11.44 1.23 -19.30
C GLU A 141 10.01 1.77 -19.20
N GLY A 142 9.21 1.62 -20.25
CA GLY A 142 7.79 1.98 -20.22
C GLY A 142 6.98 1.09 -19.28
N LEU A 143 5.99 1.65 -18.55
CA LEU A 143 5.13 0.88 -17.66
C LEU A 143 4.43 -0.28 -18.38
N PHE A 144 4.00 -0.08 -19.61
CA PHE A 144 3.36 -1.12 -20.42
C PHE A 144 4.32 -2.24 -20.78
N GLU A 145 5.57 -1.91 -21.09
CA GLU A 145 6.62 -2.89 -21.40
C GLU A 145 6.92 -3.76 -20.17
N ILE A 146 7.02 -3.16 -18.99
CA ILE A 146 7.20 -3.90 -17.75
C ILE A 146 5.97 -4.76 -17.45
N TRP A 147 4.73 -4.21 -17.65
CA TRP A 147 3.47 -4.92 -17.39
C TRP A 147 3.28 -6.16 -18.27
N THR A 148 3.76 -6.13 -19.49
CA THR A 148 3.69 -7.23 -20.46
C THR A 148 4.98 -8.03 -20.54
N GLY A 149 6.00 -7.63 -19.78
CA GLY A 149 7.34 -8.20 -19.81
C GLY A 149 7.41 -9.69 -19.41
N LYS A 150 8.48 -10.34 -19.82
CA LYS A 150 8.67 -11.79 -19.60
C LYS A 150 8.68 -12.18 -18.13
N ILE A 151 9.24 -11.34 -17.26
CA ILE A 151 9.39 -11.63 -15.82
C ILE A 151 8.00 -11.70 -15.17
N ILE A 152 7.21 -10.64 -15.27
CA ILE A 152 5.88 -10.59 -14.64
C ILE A 152 4.92 -11.62 -15.24
N THR A 153 5.00 -11.84 -16.55
CA THR A 153 4.19 -12.86 -17.25
C THR A 153 4.49 -14.27 -16.75
N LYS A 154 5.76 -14.59 -16.51
CA LYS A 154 6.18 -15.87 -15.91
C LYS A 154 5.59 -16.05 -14.50
N PHE A 155 5.66 -15.01 -13.66
CA PHE A 155 5.07 -15.05 -12.31
C PHE A 155 3.55 -15.17 -12.35
N ARG A 156 2.86 -14.40 -13.21
CA ARG A 156 1.41 -14.49 -13.39
C ARG A 156 0.96 -15.91 -13.73
N LYS A 157 1.57 -16.51 -14.74
CA LYS A 157 1.25 -17.88 -15.15
C LYS A 157 1.40 -18.87 -13.99
N ARG A 158 2.55 -18.87 -13.32
CA ARG A 158 2.80 -19.77 -12.17
C ARG A 158 1.81 -19.57 -11.03
N LEU A 159 1.55 -18.32 -10.66
CA LEU A 159 0.66 -17.98 -9.54
C LEU A 159 -0.81 -18.24 -9.85
N LEU A 160 -1.24 -18.08 -11.10
CA LEU A 160 -2.58 -18.46 -11.54
C LEU A 160 -2.76 -19.98 -11.60
N ASP A 161 -1.69 -20.74 -11.88
CA ASP A 161 -1.68 -22.20 -11.78
C ASP A 161 -1.57 -22.70 -10.31
N GLY A 162 -1.53 -21.80 -9.33
CA GLY A 162 -1.39 -22.15 -7.91
C GLY A 162 0.04 -22.50 -7.48
N LYS A 163 1.04 -22.33 -8.34
CA LYS A 163 2.43 -22.67 -8.06
C LYS A 163 3.16 -21.53 -7.35
N ARG A 164 3.41 -21.68 -6.06
CA ARG A 164 4.14 -20.71 -5.21
C ARG A 164 5.54 -21.17 -4.82
N ASP A 165 6.16 -22.00 -5.60
CA ASP A 165 7.45 -22.65 -5.36
C ASP A 165 8.67 -21.73 -5.56
N CYS A 166 8.48 -20.49 -5.96
CA CYS A 166 9.55 -19.50 -6.17
C CYS A 166 9.52 -18.37 -5.14
N THR A 167 10.69 -17.83 -4.86
CA THR A 167 10.85 -16.63 -4.02
C THR A 167 10.21 -15.41 -4.72
N PRO A 168 9.50 -14.53 -3.97
CA PRO A 168 9.20 -14.55 -2.53
C PRO A 168 7.92 -15.36 -2.18
N CYS A 169 7.22 -15.90 -3.18
CA CYS A 169 5.89 -16.49 -3.05
C CYS A 169 5.87 -17.76 -2.19
N ASN A 170 6.98 -18.50 -2.17
CA ASN A 170 7.15 -19.71 -1.35
C ASN A 170 7.24 -19.46 0.17
N LYS A 171 7.33 -18.20 0.57
CA LYS A 171 7.34 -17.76 1.96
C LYS A 171 6.09 -16.95 2.35
N CYS A 172 5.23 -16.67 1.39
CA CYS A 172 4.07 -15.78 1.59
C CYS A 172 2.90 -16.43 2.37
#